data_1976781b08fbfda8e2edc562243df4fe
#
_entry.id   1976781b08fbfda8e2edc562243df4fe
#
_cell.length_a   1.000
_cell.length_b   1.000
_cell.length_c   1.000
_cell.angle_alpha   90.00
_cell.angle_beta   90.00
_cell.angle_gamma   90.00
#
_symmetry.space_group_name_H-M   'P 1'
#
loop_
_entity.id
_entity.type
_entity.pdbx_description
1 polymer ?
#
loop_
_entity_poly.entity_id
_entity_poly.type
_entity_poly.pdbx_seq_one_letter_code
_entity_poly.pdbx_strand_id
1 'polypeptide(L)'
;MSKKKGLTTTIRHLLEYATVLLLISTLKFLTAKCIFRIGCLVGIFTYRLATKRKQIARINLDIAFGDSKSDKEKKQIIKSSFIQMAVSALQSLWIAKYPNRVHQLIEEKPAGLDILKKCIERRKGVFFLTAHYGNWEIMGIYHGYQDTCKLHSIIRPLDNPYLNKMAMKFRTVSGNGIFYRNDSLLQIVRAIKNNEAVA
;
A
#
# COMPACT_ATOMS: atom_id res chain seq x y z
N MET A 1 11.52 20.47 -19.23
CA MET A 1 10.84 20.32 -20.54
C MET A 1 9.77 19.23 -20.43
N SER A 2 8.49 19.59 -20.39
CA SER A 2 7.37 18.64 -20.39
C SER A 2 7.21 18.07 -21.80
N LYS A 3 7.57 16.79 -22.02
CA LYS A 3 7.21 16.10 -23.26
C LYS A 3 5.67 16.06 -23.33
N LYS A 4 5.06 16.67 -24.37
CA LYS A 4 3.65 16.47 -24.69
C LYS A 4 3.39 14.97 -24.81
N LYS A 5 2.67 14.38 -23.85
CA LYS A 5 2.25 12.98 -23.92
C LYS A 5 1.36 12.84 -25.15
N GLY A 6 1.66 11.91 -26.05
CA GLY A 6 0.86 11.69 -27.25
C GLY A 6 -0.59 11.34 -26.90
N LEU A 7 -1.53 11.61 -27.81
CA LEU A 7 -2.97 11.38 -27.64
C LEU A 7 -3.27 9.95 -27.18
N THR A 8 -2.58 8.95 -27.73
CA THR A 8 -2.67 7.53 -27.34
C THR A 8 -2.35 7.28 -25.86
N THR A 9 -1.33 7.96 -25.31
CA THR A 9 -0.98 7.85 -23.88
C THR A 9 -2.07 8.46 -23.01
N THR A 10 -2.65 9.59 -23.41
CA THR A 10 -3.74 10.23 -22.66
C THR A 10 -4.99 9.35 -22.65
N ILE A 11 -5.38 8.79 -23.80
CA ILE A 11 -6.53 7.87 -23.90
C ILE A 11 -6.31 6.65 -23.02
N ARG A 12 -5.14 6.04 -23.08
CA ARG A 12 -4.78 4.90 -22.18
C ARG A 12 -4.94 5.27 -20.71
N HIS A 13 -4.41 6.41 -20.28
CA HIS A 13 -4.51 6.86 -18.89
C HIS A 13 -5.96 7.09 -18.45
N LEU A 14 -6.80 7.62 -19.34
CA LEU A 14 -8.23 7.81 -19.06
C LEU A 14 -8.96 6.47 -18.93
N LEU A 15 -8.66 5.49 -19.81
CA LEU A 15 -9.23 4.15 -19.74
C LEU A 15 -8.82 3.43 -18.44
N GLU A 16 -7.54 3.47 -18.09
CA GLU A 16 -7.03 2.93 -16.82
C GLU A 16 -7.77 3.55 -15.62
N TYR A 17 -7.92 4.88 -15.62
CA TYR A 17 -8.62 5.61 -14.56
C TYR A 17 -10.10 5.25 -14.48
N ALA A 18 -10.80 5.22 -15.63
CA ALA A 18 -12.21 4.83 -15.71
C ALA A 18 -12.44 3.40 -15.20
N THR A 19 -11.54 2.46 -15.56
CA THR A 19 -11.59 1.07 -15.07
C THR A 19 -11.47 1.02 -13.54
N VAL A 20 -10.53 1.77 -12.95
CA VAL A 20 -10.38 1.81 -11.49
C VAL A 20 -11.59 2.44 -10.82
N LEU A 21 -12.17 3.51 -11.37
CA LEU A 21 -13.39 4.11 -10.85
C LEU A 21 -14.58 3.15 -10.90
N LEU A 22 -14.73 2.40 -12.00
CA LEU A 22 -15.75 1.37 -12.13
C LEU A 22 -15.58 0.28 -11.06
N LEU A 23 -14.36 -0.21 -10.86
CA LEU A 23 -14.06 -1.17 -9.79
C LEU A 23 -14.42 -0.63 -8.40
N ILE A 24 -13.99 0.58 -8.05
CA ILE A 24 -14.34 1.22 -6.78
C ILE A 24 -15.87 1.34 -6.64
N SER A 25 -16.55 1.70 -7.72
CA SER A 25 -18.01 1.88 -7.73
C SER A 25 -18.79 0.59 -7.56
N THR A 26 -18.25 -0.54 -8.02
CA THR A 26 -18.85 -1.88 -7.84
C THR A 26 -18.48 -2.51 -6.50
N LEU A 27 -17.20 -2.44 -6.12
CA LEU A 27 -16.70 -3.05 -4.89
C LEU A 27 -17.32 -2.43 -3.62
N LYS A 28 -17.71 -1.15 -3.66
CA LYS A 28 -18.30 -0.45 -2.49
C LYS A 28 -19.55 -1.12 -1.91
N PHE A 29 -20.28 -1.92 -2.70
CA PHE A 29 -21.49 -2.62 -2.26
C PHE A 29 -21.19 -3.95 -1.58
N LEU A 30 -19.96 -4.42 -1.63
CA LEU A 30 -19.56 -5.71 -1.06
C LEU A 30 -19.17 -5.58 0.42
N THR A 31 -19.24 -6.69 1.14
CA THR A 31 -18.73 -6.77 2.52
C THR A 31 -17.24 -7.04 2.54
N ALA A 32 -16.56 -6.75 3.66
CA ALA A 32 -15.14 -7.06 3.85
C ALA A 32 -14.82 -8.55 3.58
N LYS A 33 -15.71 -9.46 4.03
CA LYS A 33 -15.57 -10.91 3.78
C LYS A 33 -15.64 -11.27 2.29
N CYS A 34 -16.55 -10.64 1.53
CA CYS A 34 -16.64 -10.84 0.08
C CYS A 34 -15.37 -10.33 -0.61
N ILE A 35 -14.89 -9.14 -0.26
CA ILE A 35 -13.65 -8.56 -0.80
C ILE A 35 -12.46 -9.48 -0.56
N PHE A 36 -12.33 -10.01 0.66
CA PHE A 36 -11.27 -10.97 0.99
C PHE A 36 -11.34 -12.23 0.12
N ARG A 37 -12.53 -12.85 -0.01
CA ARG A 37 -12.73 -14.06 -0.82
C ARG A 37 -12.42 -13.81 -2.30
N ILE A 38 -12.89 -12.71 -2.86
CA ILE A 38 -12.59 -12.32 -4.25
C ILE A 38 -11.09 -12.11 -4.41
N GLY A 39 -10.44 -11.43 -3.45
CA GLY A 39 -8.99 -11.24 -3.44
C GLY A 39 -8.22 -12.56 -3.45
N CYS A 40 -8.65 -13.54 -2.66
CA CYS A 40 -8.06 -14.87 -2.66
C CYS A 40 -8.20 -15.57 -4.03
N LEU A 41 -9.38 -15.50 -4.65
CA LEU A 41 -9.62 -16.09 -5.97
C LEU A 41 -8.78 -15.42 -7.05
N VAL A 42 -8.73 -14.08 -7.07
CA VAL A 42 -7.89 -13.30 -7.99
C VAL A 42 -6.41 -13.63 -7.78
N GLY A 43 -5.96 -13.72 -6.53
CA GLY A 43 -4.58 -14.09 -6.21
C GLY A 43 -4.20 -15.49 -6.67
N ILE A 44 -5.08 -16.48 -6.50
CA ILE A 44 -4.88 -17.84 -7.00
C ILE A 44 -4.83 -17.85 -8.54
N PHE A 45 -5.73 -17.12 -9.18
CA PHE A 45 -5.79 -17.02 -10.65
C PHE A 45 -4.51 -16.37 -11.21
N THR A 46 -4.11 -15.22 -10.65
CA THR A 46 -2.88 -14.55 -11.08
C THR A 46 -1.63 -15.38 -10.80
N TYR A 47 -1.56 -16.11 -9.68
CA TYR A 47 -0.50 -17.08 -9.41
C TYR A 47 -0.42 -18.15 -10.49
N ARG A 48 -1.54 -18.67 -11.01
CA ARG A 48 -1.53 -19.66 -12.08
C ARG A 48 -0.94 -19.11 -13.37
N LEU A 49 -1.27 -17.87 -13.74
CA LEU A 49 -0.92 -17.26 -15.02
C LEU A 49 0.48 -16.61 -15.03
N ALA A 50 0.94 -16.04 -13.94
CA ALA A 50 2.11 -15.17 -13.89
C ALA A 50 3.45 -15.94 -13.82
N THR A 51 3.77 -16.74 -14.83
CA THR A 51 4.95 -17.63 -14.84
C THR A 51 6.27 -16.89 -14.61
N LYS A 52 6.52 -15.79 -15.33
CA LYS A 52 7.75 -14.98 -15.18
C LYS A 52 7.91 -14.42 -13.76
N ARG A 53 6.81 -13.93 -13.15
CA ARG A 53 6.85 -13.39 -11.78
C ARG A 53 7.10 -14.48 -10.75
N LYS A 54 6.56 -15.68 -10.93
CA LYS A 54 6.87 -16.84 -10.07
C LYS A 54 8.34 -17.23 -10.14
N GLN A 55 8.95 -17.21 -11.32
CA GLN A 55 10.39 -17.48 -11.48
C GLN A 55 11.25 -16.46 -10.72
N ILE A 56 10.94 -15.16 -10.87
CA ILE A 56 11.65 -14.09 -10.13
C ILE A 56 11.48 -14.30 -8.61
N ALA A 57 10.26 -14.55 -8.15
CA ALA A 57 9.99 -14.79 -6.74
C ALA A 57 10.74 -16.05 -6.23
N ARG A 58 10.86 -17.10 -7.05
CA ARG A 58 11.64 -18.29 -6.71
C ARG A 58 13.11 -17.97 -6.53
N ILE A 59 13.73 -17.26 -7.48
CA ILE A 59 15.13 -16.84 -7.39
C ILE A 59 15.37 -16.03 -6.12
N ASN A 60 14.47 -15.08 -5.81
CA ASN A 60 14.58 -14.26 -4.60
C ASN A 60 14.52 -15.11 -3.32
N LEU A 61 13.66 -16.15 -3.28
CA LEU A 61 13.57 -17.03 -2.13
C LEU A 61 14.79 -17.97 -2.03
N ASP A 62 15.36 -18.39 -3.16
CA ASP A 62 16.59 -19.18 -3.16
C ASP A 62 17.79 -18.36 -2.64
N ILE A 63 17.86 -17.08 -3.01
CA ILE A 63 18.88 -16.16 -2.46
C ILE A 63 18.68 -15.93 -0.96
N ALA A 64 17.42 -15.72 -0.52
CA ALA A 64 17.13 -15.35 0.87
C ALA A 64 17.21 -16.51 1.84
N PHE A 65 16.85 -17.72 1.42
CA PHE A 65 16.69 -18.87 2.30
C PHE A 65 17.61 -20.05 1.97
N GLY A 66 18.25 -20.08 0.79
CA GLY A 66 19.07 -21.22 0.39
C GLY A 66 18.35 -22.54 0.62
N ASP A 67 19.02 -23.48 1.29
CA ASP A 67 18.48 -24.80 1.63
C ASP A 67 17.70 -24.83 2.97
N SER A 68 17.58 -23.69 3.67
CA SER A 68 16.82 -23.61 4.93
C SER A 68 15.31 -23.77 4.74
N LYS A 69 14.81 -23.66 3.51
CA LYS A 69 13.43 -23.94 3.13
C LYS A 69 13.34 -24.88 1.95
N SER A 70 12.48 -25.88 2.09
CA SER A 70 12.17 -26.83 1.02
C SER A 70 11.48 -26.17 -0.17
N ASP A 71 11.53 -26.80 -1.32
CA ASP A 71 10.84 -26.38 -2.54
C ASP A 71 9.34 -26.21 -2.34
N LYS A 72 8.73 -27.06 -1.52
CA LYS A 72 7.30 -27.00 -1.18
C LYS A 72 6.97 -25.74 -0.39
N GLU A 73 7.80 -25.40 0.61
CA GLU A 73 7.63 -24.17 1.41
C GLU A 73 7.80 -22.92 0.55
N LYS A 74 8.87 -22.86 -0.27
CA LYS A 74 9.09 -21.74 -1.19
C LYS A 74 7.93 -21.53 -2.13
N LYS A 75 7.39 -22.63 -2.72
CA LYS A 75 6.21 -22.60 -3.59
C LYS A 75 4.97 -22.07 -2.85
N GLN A 76 4.78 -22.47 -1.60
CA GLN A 76 3.68 -21.98 -0.76
C GLN A 76 3.83 -20.49 -0.45
N ILE A 77 5.03 -20.01 -0.10
CA ILE A 77 5.31 -18.59 0.12
C ILE A 77 4.97 -17.77 -1.12
N ILE A 78 5.41 -18.20 -2.31
CA ILE A 78 5.09 -17.52 -3.57
C ILE A 78 3.58 -17.43 -3.77
N LYS A 79 2.86 -18.56 -3.62
CA LYS A 79 1.40 -18.58 -3.76
C LYS A 79 0.73 -17.63 -2.78
N SER A 80 1.12 -17.67 -1.51
CA SER A 80 0.58 -16.79 -0.46
C SER A 80 0.85 -15.31 -0.76
N SER A 81 2.02 -14.96 -1.29
CA SER A 81 2.36 -13.60 -1.69
C SER A 81 1.44 -13.07 -2.79
N PHE A 82 1.12 -13.88 -3.81
CA PHE A 82 0.17 -13.49 -4.87
C PHE A 82 -1.23 -13.25 -4.30
N ILE A 83 -1.67 -14.13 -3.39
CA ILE A 83 -2.98 -13.98 -2.73
C ILE A 83 -2.99 -12.70 -1.90
N GLN A 84 -1.97 -12.48 -1.08
CA GLN A 84 -1.88 -11.30 -0.21
C GLN A 84 -1.85 -10.00 -1.01
N MET A 85 -1.10 -9.94 -2.11
CA MET A 85 -1.08 -8.76 -2.99
C MET A 85 -2.45 -8.46 -3.59
N ALA A 86 -3.17 -9.48 -4.07
CA ALA A 86 -4.50 -9.29 -4.63
C ALA A 86 -5.53 -8.85 -3.57
N VAL A 87 -5.49 -9.47 -2.39
CA VAL A 87 -6.33 -9.08 -1.26
C VAL A 87 -6.06 -7.62 -0.86
N SER A 88 -4.77 -7.25 -0.69
CA SER A 88 -4.39 -5.89 -0.31
C SER A 88 -4.86 -4.85 -1.33
N ALA A 89 -4.69 -5.13 -2.63
CA ALA A 89 -5.16 -4.24 -3.69
C ALA A 89 -6.68 -4.05 -3.66
N LEU A 90 -7.45 -5.14 -3.55
CA LEU A 90 -8.91 -5.05 -3.53
C LEU A 90 -9.44 -4.40 -2.25
N GLN A 91 -8.84 -4.65 -1.10
CA GLN A 91 -9.19 -3.97 0.15
C GLN A 91 -8.93 -2.45 0.04
N SER A 92 -7.81 -2.04 -0.51
CA SER A 92 -7.49 -0.62 -0.71
C SER A 92 -8.49 0.06 -1.65
N LEU A 93 -8.88 -0.59 -2.75
CA LEU A 93 -9.94 -0.08 -3.65
C LEU A 93 -11.31 -0.04 -2.98
N TRP A 94 -11.63 -1.01 -2.14
CA TRP A 94 -12.91 -1.10 -1.43
C TRP A 94 -13.11 0.02 -0.43
N ILE A 95 -12.06 0.42 0.30
CA ILE A 95 -12.13 1.53 1.25
C ILE A 95 -11.92 2.89 0.58
N ALA A 96 -11.49 2.96 -0.69
CA ALA A 96 -11.12 4.21 -1.35
C ALA A 96 -12.24 5.27 -1.36
N LYS A 97 -13.50 4.85 -1.43
CA LYS A 97 -14.66 5.75 -1.36
C LYS A 97 -15.14 6.01 0.08
N TYR A 98 -14.94 5.07 0.99
CA TYR A 98 -15.37 5.12 2.39
C TYR A 98 -14.20 4.73 3.30
N PRO A 99 -13.21 5.63 3.50
CA PRO A 99 -11.97 5.30 4.19
C PRO A 99 -12.17 4.82 5.64
N ASN A 100 -13.21 5.27 6.32
CA ASN A 100 -13.56 4.82 7.67
C ASN A 100 -13.84 3.30 7.76
N ARG A 101 -14.09 2.63 6.62
CA ARG A 101 -14.20 1.17 6.59
C ARG A 101 -12.89 0.45 6.93
N VAL A 102 -11.77 1.16 6.99
CA VAL A 102 -10.48 0.61 7.42
C VAL A 102 -10.61 -0.13 8.75
N HIS A 103 -11.44 0.37 9.68
CA HIS A 103 -11.69 -0.26 10.97
C HIS A 103 -12.33 -1.66 10.87
N GLN A 104 -13.00 -1.98 9.76
CA GLN A 104 -13.56 -3.31 9.52
C GLN A 104 -12.51 -4.34 9.05
N LEU A 105 -11.29 -3.89 8.73
CA LEU A 105 -10.18 -4.71 8.28
C LEU A 105 -9.13 -4.95 9.36
N ILE A 106 -9.29 -4.32 10.51
CA ILE A 106 -8.38 -4.43 11.65
C ILE A 106 -9.11 -5.22 12.76
N GLU A 107 -8.62 -6.41 13.05
CA GLU A 107 -9.23 -7.31 14.02
C GLU A 107 -8.75 -7.05 15.45
N GLU A 108 -7.50 -6.59 15.60
CA GLU A 108 -6.86 -6.36 16.90
C GLU A 108 -6.26 -4.96 17.00
N LYS A 109 -6.09 -4.47 18.22
CA LYS A 109 -5.35 -3.23 18.44
C LYS A 109 -3.90 -3.40 17.98
N PRO A 110 -3.34 -2.44 17.22
CA PRO A 110 -1.95 -2.52 16.78
C PRO A 110 -1.00 -2.70 17.96
N ALA A 111 -0.16 -3.72 17.89
CA ALA A 111 0.93 -3.89 18.84
C ALA A 111 1.92 -2.73 18.72
N GLY A 112 2.52 -2.32 19.84
CA GLY A 112 3.58 -1.30 19.85
C GLY A 112 3.09 0.16 19.82
N LEU A 113 1.80 0.44 19.96
CA LEU A 113 1.30 1.83 20.10
C LEU A 113 1.89 2.55 21.32
N ASP A 114 2.16 1.83 22.39
CA ASP A 114 2.85 2.33 23.58
C ASP A 114 4.29 2.72 23.30
N ILE A 115 4.99 1.93 22.47
CA ILE A 115 6.35 2.25 22.00
C ILE A 115 6.33 3.54 21.18
N LEU A 116 5.38 3.66 20.25
CA LEU A 116 5.24 4.85 19.43
C LEU A 116 4.98 6.10 20.30
N LYS A 117 4.07 6.03 21.27
CA LYS A 117 3.79 7.12 22.20
C LYS A 117 5.05 7.56 22.95
N LYS A 118 5.81 6.61 23.51
CA LYS A 118 7.10 6.89 24.16
C LYS A 118 8.12 7.54 23.23
N CYS A 119 8.14 7.17 21.95
CA CYS A 119 9.02 7.80 20.96
C CYS A 119 8.63 9.26 20.70
N ILE A 120 7.34 9.54 20.59
CA ILE A 120 6.82 10.90 20.36
C ILE A 120 7.04 11.81 21.58
N GLU A 121 6.89 11.30 22.79
CA GLU A 121 7.17 12.03 24.04
C GLU A 121 8.60 12.55 24.12
N ARG A 122 9.55 11.91 23.44
CA ARG A 122 10.95 12.36 23.35
C ARG A 122 11.13 13.63 22.50
N ARG A 123 10.13 14.05 21.74
CA ARG A 123 10.13 15.25 20.87
C ARG A 123 11.29 15.32 19.87
N LYS A 124 11.70 14.16 19.34
CA LYS A 124 12.81 14.04 18.36
C LYS A 124 12.33 13.63 16.98
N GLY A 125 11.01 13.53 16.76
CA GLY A 125 10.42 12.91 15.58
C GLY A 125 10.65 11.41 15.54
N VAL A 126 10.00 10.73 14.58
CA VAL A 126 10.04 9.26 14.49
C VAL A 126 10.29 8.83 13.05
N PHE A 127 11.22 7.90 12.85
CA PHE A 127 11.34 7.15 11.60
C PHE A 127 10.66 5.79 11.77
N PHE A 128 9.67 5.52 10.90
CA PHE A 128 9.10 4.19 10.77
C PHE A 128 9.90 3.37 9.78
N LEU A 129 10.57 2.34 10.27
CA LEU A 129 11.15 1.34 9.39
C LEU A 129 10.07 0.31 9.06
N THR A 130 9.70 0.22 7.79
CA THR A 130 8.64 -0.66 7.30
C THR A 130 9.06 -1.43 6.06
N ALA A 131 8.26 -2.40 5.67
CA ALA A 131 8.44 -3.19 4.46
C ALA A 131 7.11 -3.32 3.70
N HIS A 132 7.18 -3.70 2.43
CA HIS A 132 5.98 -4.06 1.64
C HIS A 132 5.48 -5.45 2.08
N TYR A 133 4.99 -5.52 3.31
CA TYR A 133 4.47 -6.73 3.94
C TYR A 133 3.02 -6.51 4.38
N GLY A 134 2.17 -7.53 4.21
CA GLY A 134 0.75 -7.39 4.52
C GLY A 134 0.06 -6.32 3.67
N ASN A 135 -0.81 -5.53 4.29
CA ASN A 135 -1.49 -4.42 3.63
C ASN A 135 -1.01 -3.06 4.19
N TRP A 136 0.16 -2.63 3.72
CA TRP A 136 0.80 -1.37 4.16
C TRP A 136 -0.04 -0.12 3.85
N GLU A 137 -0.86 -0.11 2.78
CA GLU A 137 -1.75 1.01 2.46
C GLU A 137 -2.83 1.17 3.55
N ILE A 138 -3.45 0.07 3.96
CA ILE A 138 -4.43 0.03 5.06
C ILE A 138 -3.79 0.46 6.36
N MET A 139 -2.58 -0.03 6.65
CA MET A 139 -1.84 0.32 7.87
C MET A 139 -1.57 1.83 7.94
N GLY A 140 -1.15 2.45 6.83
CA GLY A 140 -0.93 3.90 6.77
C GLY A 140 -2.21 4.68 7.05
N ILE A 141 -3.33 4.33 6.40
CA ILE A 141 -4.62 5.01 6.61
C ILE A 141 -5.11 4.82 8.05
N TYR A 142 -5.03 3.60 8.57
CA TYR A 142 -5.43 3.31 9.96
C TYR A 142 -4.60 4.11 10.96
N HIS A 143 -3.29 4.22 10.76
CA HIS A 143 -2.41 5.05 11.59
C HIS A 143 -2.90 6.50 11.65
N GLY A 144 -3.24 7.11 10.50
CA GLY A 144 -3.74 8.48 10.48
C GLY A 144 -5.03 8.68 11.29
N TYR A 145 -5.90 7.69 11.34
CA TYR A 145 -7.12 7.74 12.18
C TYR A 145 -6.85 7.52 13.67
N GLN A 146 -5.66 7.07 14.08
CA GLN A 146 -5.30 6.97 15.51
C GLN A 146 -4.88 8.32 16.11
N ASP A 147 -4.67 9.35 15.29
CA ASP A 147 -4.28 10.72 15.70
C ASP A 147 -3.12 10.77 16.72
N THR A 148 -2.21 9.79 16.63
CA THR A 148 -1.07 9.69 17.55
C THR A 148 0.04 10.67 17.14
N CYS A 149 0.35 10.70 15.85
CA CYS A 149 1.26 11.66 15.22
C CYS A 149 1.01 11.68 13.70
N LYS A 150 1.35 12.79 13.06
CA LYS A 150 1.27 12.89 11.61
C LYS A 150 2.36 12.07 10.96
N LEU A 151 1.98 11.12 10.10
CA LEU A 151 2.89 10.26 9.36
C LEU A 151 3.04 10.78 7.92
N HIS A 152 4.27 10.94 7.47
CA HIS A 152 4.61 11.27 6.09
C HIS A 152 5.21 10.05 5.39
N SER A 153 4.60 9.61 4.30
CA SER A 153 5.14 8.52 3.48
C SER A 153 5.97 9.08 2.33
N ILE A 154 7.17 8.52 2.11
CA ILE A 154 8.00 8.87 0.96
C ILE A 154 7.57 8.00 -0.22
N ILE A 155 7.14 8.64 -1.31
CA ILE A 155 6.56 7.93 -2.44
C ILE A 155 7.18 8.33 -3.78
N ARG A 156 7.03 7.43 -4.75
CA ARG A 156 7.23 7.72 -6.17
C ARG A 156 5.86 8.01 -6.82
N PRO A 157 5.74 9.08 -7.63
CA PRO A 157 4.51 9.33 -8.39
C PRO A 157 4.19 8.19 -9.33
N LEU A 158 2.90 7.92 -9.53
CA LEU A 158 2.43 7.00 -10.56
C LEU A 158 2.55 7.65 -11.95
N ASP A 159 2.82 6.84 -12.98
CA ASP A 159 2.96 7.32 -14.36
C ASP A 159 1.65 7.91 -14.90
N ASN A 160 0.50 7.35 -14.50
CA ASN A 160 -0.82 7.88 -14.81
C ASN A 160 -1.19 9.02 -13.86
N PRO A 161 -1.31 10.28 -14.32
CA PRO A 161 -1.55 11.44 -13.46
C PRO A 161 -2.91 11.41 -12.77
N TYR A 162 -3.94 10.81 -13.40
CA TYR A 162 -5.28 10.69 -12.82
C TYR A 162 -5.27 9.69 -11.65
N LEU A 163 -4.64 8.54 -11.84
CA LEU A 163 -4.45 7.54 -10.77
C LEU A 163 -3.55 8.09 -9.67
N ASN A 164 -2.50 8.85 -10.03
CA ASN A 164 -1.63 9.47 -9.05
C ASN A 164 -2.41 10.43 -8.14
N LYS A 165 -3.22 11.34 -8.72
CA LYS A 165 -4.06 12.27 -7.95
C LYS A 165 -5.03 11.52 -7.03
N MET A 166 -5.63 10.44 -7.50
CA MET A 166 -6.52 9.61 -6.70
C MET A 166 -5.78 8.92 -5.54
N ALA A 167 -4.62 8.33 -5.80
CA ALA A 167 -3.80 7.67 -4.78
C ALA A 167 -3.31 8.66 -3.72
N MET A 168 -2.93 9.89 -4.11
CA MET A 168 -2.56 10.95 -3.18
C MET A 168 -3.72 11.29 -2.24
N LYS A 169 -4.92 11.54 -2.80
CA LYS A 169 -6.12 11.83 -2.01
C LYS A 169 -6.44 10.68 -1.04
N PHE A 170 -6.30 9.45 -1.49
CA PHE A 170 -6.55 8.27 -0.68
C PHE A 170 -5.57 8.17 0.51
N ARG A 171 -4.26 8.37 0.28
CA ARG A 171 -3.24 8.27 1.32
C ARG A 171 -3.27 9.40 2.35
N THR A 172 -3.81 10.55 1.97
CA THR A 172 -3.87 11.72 2.87
C THR A 172 -5.22 11.89 3.57
N VAL A 173 -6.20 11.05 3.25
CA VAL A 173 -7.59 11.20 3.74
C VAL A 173 -7.71 11.09 5.26
N SER A 174 -6.81 10.38 5.91
CA SER A 174 -6.75 10.20 7.37
C SER A 174 -5.82 11.20 8.08
N GLY A 175 -5.42 12.29 7.42
CA GLY A 175 -4.53 13.32 8.01
C GLY A 175 -3.03 13.10 7.76
N ASN A 176 -2.63 11.98 7.18
CA ASN A 176 -1.23 11.71 6.82
C ASN A 176 -0.72 12.65 5.73
N GLY A 177 0.60 12.83 5.68
CA GLY A 177 1.29 13.59 4.65
C GLY A 177 2.01 12.69 3.64
N ILE A 178 2.50 13.31 2.58
CA ILE A 178 3.25 12.64 1.53
C ILE A 178 4.44 13.50 1.14
N PHE A 179 5.61 12.89 0.97
CA PHE A 179 6.78 13.48 0.37
C PHE A 179 7.13 12.76 -0.93
N TYR A 180 7.47 13.52 -1.96
CA TYR A 180 8.00 12.93 -3.18
C TYR A 180 9.50 12.68 -3.05
N ARG A 181 9.94 11.51 -3.47
CA ARG A 181 11.32 11.03 -3.32
C ARG A 181 12.40 12.04 -3.77
N ASN A 182 12.14 12.79 -4.84
CA ASN A 182 13.17 13.63 -5.47
C ASN A 182 13.48 14.95 -4.71
N ASP A 183 12.52 15.43 -3.87
CA ASP A 183 12.63 16.75 -3.22
C ASP A 183 12.31 16.67 -1.71
N SER A 184 12.49 15.48 -1.12
CA SER A 184 11.97 15.20 0.22
C SER A 184 12.93 15.55 1.37
N LEU A 185 14.23 15.69 1.16
CA LEU A 185 15.21 15.77 2.26
C LEU A 185 14.91 16.91 3.24
N LEU A 186 14.71 18.14 2.73
CA LEU A 186 14.38 19.29 3.60
C LEU A 186 13.03 19.13 4.27
N GLN A 187 12.06 18.52 3.59
CA GLN A 187 10.74 18.27 4.12
C GLN A 187 10.79 17.21 5.25
N ILE A 188 11.60 16.16 5.06
CA ILE A 188 11.85 15.13 6.08
C ILE A 188 12.47 15.77 7.33
N VAL A 189 13.54 16.58 7.17
CA VAL A 189 14.19 17.25 8.30
C VAL A 189 13.21 18.16 9.05
N ARG A 190 12.34 18.89 8.32
CA ARG A 190 11.30 19.74 8.95
C ARG A 190 10.27 18.90 9.72
N ALA A 191 9.77 17.82 9.13
CA ALA A 191 8.81 16.94 9.78
C ALA A 191 9.37 16.34 11.08
N ILE A 192 10.62 15.85 11.05
CA ILE A 192 11.28 15.32 12.23
C ILE A 192 11.48 16.39 13.31
N LYS A 193 11.89 17.63 12.93
CA LYS A 193 11.99 18.76 13.88
C LYS A 193 10.63 19.15 14.48
N ASN A 194 9.55 18.95 13.75
CA ASN A 194 8.18 19.20 14.22
C ASN A 194 7.60 18.02 15.03
N ASN A 195 8.40 17.04 15.39
CA ASN A 195 7.98 15.84 16.10
C ASN A 195 6.94 14.99 15.33
N GLU A 196 7.01 15.02 14.01
CA GLU A 196 6.18 14.19 13.12
C GLU A 196 6.91 12.89 12.77
N ALA A 197 6.19 11.94 12.16
CA ALA A 197 6.74 10.66 11.74
C ALA A 197 6.99 10.63 10.22
N VAL A 198 8.03 9.88 9.79
CA VAL A 198 8.37 9.65 8.38
C VAL A 198 8.58 8.15 8.13
N ALA A 199 7.97 7.59 7.05
CA ALA A 199 8.08 6.20 6.61
C ALA A 199 8.55 6.10 5.16
#